data_31ac9d993098615016e55b4fa0227876
#
_entry.id   31ac9d993098615016e55b4fa0227876
#
_cell.length_a   1.000
_cell.length_b   1.000
_cell.length_c   1.000
_cell.angle_alpha   90.00
_cell.angle_beta   90.00
_cell.angle_gamma   90.00
#
_symmetry.space_group_name_H-M   'P 1'
#
loop_
_entity.id
_entity.type
_entity.pdbx_description
1 polymer ?
#
loop_
_entity_poly.entity_id
_entity_poly.type
_entity_poly.pdbx_seq_one_letter_code
_entity_poly.pdbx_strand_id
1 'polypeptide(L)'
;MSGMKRCMTKWRKLSPTAQVIVDPVSSARGIIRDTRVQGAYRFHWSVIPADEPLPIAAGRTGELARARSITEGALGIYAEDWLELVGAYTEAVSLNP
;
A
#
# COMPACT_ATOMS: atom_id res chain seq x y z
N MET A 1 12.17 -13.28 -16.33
CA MET A 1 11.75 -12.95 -16.23
C MET A 1 11.30 -12.45 -15.83
N SER A 2 11.51 -12.24 -15.69
CA SER A 2 11.12 -11.87 -15.24
C SER A 2 10.19 -11.54 -15.08
N GLY A 3 10.01 -11.66 -15.54
CA GLY A 3 8.72 -11.29 -15.42
C GLY A 3 8.15 -11.24 -14.16
N MET A 4 8.76 -11.27 -13.33
CA MET A 4 8.27 -11.19 -12.16
C MET A 4 7.87 -9.90 -11.70
N LYS A 5 7.50 -9.06 -12.56
CA LYS A 5 6.89 -7.97 -12.23
C LYS A 5 5.78 -8.26 -11.38
N ARG A 6 5.68 -7.65 -10.24
CA ARG A 6 4.53 -7.71 -9.47
C ARG A 6 3.45 -7.03 -10.20
N CYS A 7 2.43 -7.74 -10.54
CA CYS A 7 1.35 -7.18 -11.25
C CYS A 7 0.42 -6.62 -10.25
N MET A 8 0.58 -5.39 -9.84
CA MET A 8 -0.40 -4.75 -9.02
C MET A 8 -1.64 -4.51 -9.81
N THR A 9 -2.79 -4.66 -9.17
CA THR A 9 -4.03 -4.35 -9.81
C THR A 9 -4.06 -2.89 -10.10
N LYS A 10 -4.85 -2.51 -11.05
CA LYS A 10 -5.00 -1.12 -11.40
C LYS A 10 -5.73 -0.39 -10.29
N TRP A 11 -5.52 0.90 -10.23
CA TRP A 11 -6.25 1.74 -9.31
C TRP A 11 -7.73 1.71 -9.64
N ARG A 12 -8.56 1.58 -8.62
CA ARG A 12 -10.01 1.58 -8.78
C ARG A 12 -10.62 2.66 -7.93
N LYS A 13 -11.71 3.25 -8.39
CA LYS A 13 -12.41 4.26 -7.64
C LYS A 13 -13.29 3.62 -6.59
N LEU A 14 -13.16 4.07 -5.36
CA LEU A 14 -14.07 3.69 -4.29
C LEU A 14 -15.22 4.70 -4.20
N SER A 15 -14.94 5.95 -4.53
CA SER A 15 -15.92 7.03 -4.47
C SER A 15 -15.40 8.14 -5.37
N PRO A 16 -16.15 9.22 -5.58
CA PRO A 16 -15.65 10.34 -6.37
C PRO A 16 -14.36 10.93 -5.84
N THR A 17 -14.05 10.74 -4.55
CA THR A 17 -12.87 11.33 -3.94
C THR A 17 -11.88 10.31 -3.40
N ALA A 18 -12.07 9.03 -3.66
CA ALA A 18 -11.16 8.02 -3.13
C ALA A 18 -10.87 6.93 -4.16
N GLN A 19 -9.64 6.47 -4.16
CA GLN A 19 -9.18 5.39 -5.03
C GLN A 19 -8.40 4.37 -4.21
N VAL A 20 -8.39 3.14 -4.68
CA VAL A 20 -7.70 2.06 -3.98
C VAL A 20 -6.93 1.21 -4.97
N ILE A 21 -5.79 0.70 -4.52
CA ILE A 21 -5.04 -0.31 -5.23
C ILE A 21 -4.72 -1.41 -4.21
N VAL A 22 -4.78 -2.67 -4.64
CA VAL A 22 -4.55 -3.79 -3.74
C VAL A 22 -3.33 -4.55 -4.21
N ASP A 23 -2.42 -4.85 -3.29
CA ASP A 23 -1.28 -5.67 -3.61
C ASP A 23 -1.72 -7.15 -3.62
N PRO A 24 -1.55 -7.86 -4.72
CA PRO A 24 -2.06 -9.23 -4.81
C PRO A 24 -1.32 -10.22 -3.93
N VAL A 25 -0.14 -9.89 -3.45
CA VAL A 25 0.63 -10.81 -2.62
C VAL A 25 0.23 -10.70 -1.16
N SER A 26 0.26 -9.50 -0.62
CA SER A 26 -0.02 -9.31 0.81
C SER A 26 -1.47 -8.95 1.09
N SER A 27 -2.23 -8.61 0.06
CA SER A 27 -3.58 -8.09 0.17
C SER A 27 -3.65 -6.74 0.90
N ALA A 28 -2.50 -6.12 1.10
CA ALA A 28 -2.47 -4.77 1.65
C ALA A 28 -3.08 -3.81 0.64
N ARG A 29 -3.63 -2.71 1.14
CA ARG A 29 -4.32 -1.75 0.30
C ARG A 29 -3.63 -0.41 0.33
N GLY A 30 -3.54 0.23 -0.82
CA GLY A 30 -3.13 1.61 -0.90
C GLY A 30 -4.35 2.44 -1.21
N ILE A 31 -4.58 3.48 -0.44
CA ILE A 31 -5.76 4.34 -0.61
C ILE A 31 -5.32 5.78 -0.78
N ILE A 32 -5.92 6.46 -1.74
CA ILE A 32 -5.69 7.88 -1.92
C ILE A 32 -7.04 8.58 -1.79
N ARG A 33 -7.07 9.59 -0.95
CA ARG A 33 -8.25 10.41 -0.78
C ARG A 33 -7.97 11.82 -1.27
N ASP A 34 -8.82 12.33 -2.13
CA ASP A 34 -8.74 13.69 -2.65
C ASP A 34 -9.57 14.59 -1.73
N THR A 35 -8.91 15.47 -1.01
CA THR A 35 -9.62 16.38 -0.11
C THR A 35 -10.30 17.52 -0.86
N ARG A 36 -9.94 17.70 -2.14
CA ARG A 36 -10.44 18.79 -2.98
C ARG A 36 -10.03 20.16 -2.49
N VAL A 37 -9.10 20.22 -1.57
CA VAL A 37 -8.55 21.47 -1.10
C VAL A 37 -7.25 21.68 -1.85
N GLN A 38 -7.19 22.74 -2.64
CA GLN A 38 -6.00 23.02 -3.45
C GLN A 38 -4.79 23.22 -2.56
N GLY A 39 -3.65 22.77 -3.01
CA GLY A 39 -2.40 22.98 -2.30
C GLY A 39 -1.58 21.72 -2.14
N ALA A 40 -0.54 21.82 -1.34
CA ALA A 40 0.46 20.77 -1.18
C ALA A 40 -0.07 19.54 -0.47
N TYR A 41 -1.22 19.63 0.17
CA TYR A 41 -1.76 18.53 0.95
C TYR A 41 -3.10 18.03 0.41
N ARG A 42 -3.35 18.28 -0.85
CA ARG A 42 -4.64 17.93 -1.43
C ARG A 42 -4.95 16.43 -1.38
N PHE A 43 -3.95 15.59 -1.64
CA PHE A 43 -4.15 14.15 -1.71
C PHE A 43 -3.52 13.48 -0.51
N HIS A 44 -4.33 12.74 0.24
CA HIS A 44 -3.84 11.94 1.37
C HIS A 44 -3.73 10.50 0.92
N TRP A 45 -2.56 9.91 1.11
CA TRP A 45 -2.35 8.52 0.75
C TRP A 45 -2.04 7.70 2.00
N SER A 46 -2.38 6.43 1.94
CA SER A 46 -2.07 5.54 3.05
C SER A 46 -1.94 4.11 2.55
N VAL A 47 -1.19 3.31 3.29
CA VAL A 47 -1.05 1.88 3.04
C VAL A 47 -1.56 1.15 4.27
N ILE A 48 -2.54 0.29 4.09
CA ILE A 48 -3.21 -0.40 5.19
C ILE A 48 -3.08 -1.90 4.98
N PRO A 49 -2.52 -2.63 5.95
CA PRO A 49 -2.41 -4.07 5.85
C PRO A 49 -3.78 -4.74 5.80
N ALA A 50 -3.82 -5.94 5.28
CA ALA A 50 -5.09 -6.64 5.07
C ALA A 50 -5.87 -6.85 6.36
N ASP A 51 -5.19 -7.20 7.41
CA ASP A 51 -5.84 -7.55 8.64
C ASP A 51 -5.84 -6.45 9.65
N GLU A 52 -5.43 -5.25 9.31
CA GLU A 52 -5.32 -4.18 10.28
C GLU A 52 -6.16 -3.00 9.87
N PRO A 53 -6.78 -2.31 10.81
CA PRO A 53 -7.59 -1.15 10.46
C PRO A 53 -6.78 0.12 10.31
N LEU A 54 -5.54 0.13 10.80
CA LEU A 54 -4.75 1.36 10.80
C LEU A 54 -3.65 1.31 9.76
N PRO A 55 -3.32 2.44 9.15
CA PRO A 55 -2.26 2.45 8.15
C PRO A 55 -0.89 2.29 8.79
N ILE A 56 0.01 1.65 8.07
CA ILE A 56 1.39 1.53 8.47
C ILE A 56 2.25 2.60 7.81
N ALA A 57 1.73 3.25 6.79
CA ALA A 57 2.41 4.35 6.12
C ALA A 57 1.35 5.29 5.60
N ALA A 58 1.62 6.58 5.65
CA ALA A 58 0.67 7.57 5.19
C ALA A 58 1.40 8.88 4.93
N GLY A 59 0.82 9.70 4.09
CA GLY A 59 1.38 11.00 3.78
C GLY A 59 0.44 11.84 2.96
N ARG A 60 0.92 12.97 2.49
CA ARG A 60 0.13 13.94 1.75
C ARG A 60 0.96 14.53 0.64
N THR A 61 0.32 14.85 -0.45
CA THR A 61 0.98 15.50 -1.57
C THR A 61 -0.05 16.28 -2.37
N GLY A 62 0.42 17.23 -3.16
CA GLY A 62 -0.47 18.09 -3.93
C GLY A 62 -0.82 17.55 -5.31
N GLU A 63 -0.23 16.43 -5.72
CA GLU A 63 -0.45 15.89 -7.07
C GLU A 63 -0.86 14.44 -7.02
N LEU A 64 -1.89 14.11 -7.79
CA LEU A 64 -2.41 12.75 -7.82
C LEU A 64 -1.37 11.74 -8.34
N ALA A 65 -0.66 12.11 -9.40
CA ALA A 65 0.33 11.20 -9.96
C ALA A 65 1.41 10.88 -8.95
N ARG A 66 1.80 11.87 -8.16
CA ARG A 66 2.80 11.67 -7.13
C ARG A 66 2.25 10.81 -6.00
N ALA A 67 1.00 11.04 -5.61
CA ALA A 67 0.37 10.23 -4.58
C ALA A 67 0.32 8.76 -4.99
N ARG A 68 -0.02 8.49 -6.25
CA ARG A 68 -0.05 7.13 -6.76
C ARG A 68 1.33 6.50 -6.74
N SER A 69 2.32 7.23 -7.20
CA SER A 69 3.69 6.72 -7.27
C SER A 69 4.23 6.39 -5.88
N ILE A 70 4.00 7.28 -4.92
CA ILE A 70 4.45 7.07 -3.56
C ILE A 70 3.73 5.88 -2.93
N THR A 71 2.42 5.78 -3.14
CA THR A 71 1.64 4.70 -2.58
C THR A 71 2.07 3.35 -3.15
N GLU A 72 2.30 3.29 -4.45
CA GLU A 72 2.73 2.05 -5.08
C GLU A 72 4.10 1.63 -4.56
N GLY A 73 5.00 2.60 -4.39
CA GLY A 73 6.32 2.30 -3.84
C GLY A 73 6.24 1.80 -2.40
N ALA A 74 5.45 2.46 -1.59
CA ALA A 74 5.31 2.07 -0.19
C ALA A 74 4.63 0.71 -0.08
N LEU A 75 3.65 0.45 -0.94
CA LEU A 75 2.96 -0.82 -0.94
C LEU A 75 3.90 -1.95 -1.35
N GLY A 76 4.75 -1.71 -2.34
CA GLY A 76 5.72 -2.68 -2.79
C GLY A 76 6.75 -2.99 -1.71
N ILE A 77 7.24 -1.97 -1.04
CA ILE A 77 8.20 -2.16 0.03
C ILE A 77 7.57 -2.96 1.17
N TYR A 78 6.35 -2.59 1.53
CA TYR A 78 5.66 -3.29 2.62
C TYR A 78 5.47 -4.77 2.28
N ALA A 79 5.12 -5.06 1.04
CA ALA A 79 4.87 -6.44 0.65
C ALA A 79 6.13 -7.29 0.76
N GLU A 80 7.27 -6.73 0.40
CA GLU A 80 8.54 -7.43 0.51
C GLU A 80 8.88 -7.67 1.97
N ASP A 81 8.73 -6.65 2.80
CA ASP A 81 9.00 -6.78 4.22
C ASP A 81 8.06 -7.77 4.87
N TRP A 82 6.81 -7.77 4.42
CA TRP A 82 5.82 -8.69 4.97
C TRP A 82 6.21 -10.13 4.72
N LEU A 83 6.72 -10.43 3.53
CA LEU A 83 7.16 -11.78 3.23
C LEU A 83 8.33 -12.19 4.12
N GLU A 84 9.27 -11.28 4.34
CA GLU A 84 10.39 -11.56 5.21
C GLU A 84 9.94 -11.78 6.66
N LEU A 85 9.02 -10.94 7.12
CA LEU A 85 8.54 -11.05 8.48
C LEU A 85 7.77 -12.34 8.71
N VAL A 86 6.97 -12.75 7.74
CA VAL A 86 6.22 -13.99 7.85
C VAL A 86 7.18 -15.18 7.91
N GLY A 87 8.23 -15.17 7.06
CA GLY A 87 9.21 -16.22 7.08
C GLY A 87 9.94 -16.30 8.40
N ALA A 88 10.38 -15.14 8.90
CA ALA A 88 11.08 -15.09 10.18
C ALA A 88 10.21 -15.55 11.34
N TYR A 89 8.96 -15.13 11.33
CA TYR A 89 8.02 -15.52 12.38
C TYR A 89 7.78 -17.03 12.35
N THR A 90 7.63 -17.59 11.16
CA THR A 90 7.41 -19.00 11.01
C THR A 90 8.60 -19.80 11.53
N GLU A 91 9.82 -19.34 11.24
CA GLU A 91 11.01 -19.99 11.74
C GLU A 91 11.08 -19.92 13.26
N ALA A 92 10.79 -18.76 13.82
CA ALA A 92 10.85 -18.59 15.26
C ALA A 92 9.84 -19.49 15.96
N VAL A 93 8.66 -19.62 15.41
CA VAL A 93 7.66 -20.49 15.98
C VAL A 93 8.10 -21.96 15.90
N SER A 94 8.74 -22.34 14.82
CA SER A 94 9.26 -23.68 14.68
C SER A 94 10.33 -23.98 15.69
N LEU A 95 11.16 -22.99 16.01
CA LEU A 95 12.25 -23.20 16.92
C LEU A 95 11.81 -23.15 18.39
N ASN A 96 10.62 -22.69 18.63
CA ASN A 96 10.11 -22.56 19.97
C ASN A 96 8.95 -23.47 20.16
N PRO A 97 9.16 -24.72 20.42
CA PRO A 97 8.07 -25.69 20.55
C PRO A 97 7.20 -25.45 21.77
#